data_1d2490a6df8573ce36de1bf1872b487b
#
_entry.id   1d2490a6df8573ce36de1bf1872b487b
#
_cell.length_a   1.000
_cell.length_b   1.000
_cell.length_c   1.000
_cell.angle_alpha   90.00
_cell.angle_beta   90.00
_cell.angle_gamma   90.00
#
_symmetry.space_group_name_H-M   'P 1'
#
loop_
_entity.id
_entity.type
_entity.pdbx_description
1 polymer ?
#
loop_
_entity_poly.entity_id
_entity_poly.type
_entity_poly.pdbx_seq_one_letter_code
_entity_poly.pdbx_strand_id
1 'polypeptide(L)'
;EDIAINVTSSYLQVLFNMELSKVAASQTELSKEQCKRIIRLAEVGKASSAEVAEAKARVAQDEMSLVQAENNYQLALLDLSQLLELPTPEGFTLAQPDTVVNFAPLTAPDDIYTEALSNKPGIRAAQFRLEGSEKSIRIAQSNYYPQLSFGASIGTNFYTLNGSAEHSFGSQLKNNLNKGIGFNLSVPLFNRLATRNRVRSARLQQTNLALQLNNTKKVLYKEIQQAWYNAVAAESKFNSSMAAVTANEESFRLMSEKFDNGKATFVEYNEAKQNLTKSLSDKIQAKYDYLFRTKILDFYKGKAIE
;
A
#
# COMPACT_ATOMS: atom_id res chain seq x y z
N GLU A 1 3.64 -6.91 4.41
CA GLU A 1 2.38 -6.93 3.66
C GLU A 1 2.13 -5.57 3.02
N ASP A 2 2.21 -4.50 3.76
CA ASP A 2 1.96 -3.13 3.28
C ASP A 2 2.95 -2.70 2.17
N ILE A 3 4.21 -3.13 2.25
CA ILE A 3 5.22 -2.83 1.23
C ILE A 3 4.81 -3.39 -0.15
N ALA A 4 4.36 -4.63 -0.22
CA ALA A 4 3.95 -5.25 -1.49
C ALA A 4 2.76 -4.51 -2.13
N ILE A 5 1.76 -4.11 -1.32
CA ILE A 5 0.61 -3.32 -1.78
C ILE A 5 1.08 -1.95 -2.27
N ASN A 6 1.96 -1.28 -1.52
CA ASN A 6 2.47 0.04 -1.88
C ASN A 6 3.28 -0.01 -3.18
N VAL A 7 4.17 -1.00 -3.34
CA VAL A 7 4.92 -1.21 -4.60
C VAL A 7 3.98 -1.46 -5.76
N THR A 8 2.98 -2.32 -5.60
CA THR A 8 1.98 -2.60 -6.64
C THR A 8 1.18 -1.34 -7.01
N SER A 9 0.75 -0.57 -6.00
CA SER A 9 0.03 0.69 -6.23
C SER A 9 0.88 1.69 -7.00
N SER A 10 2.13 1.88 -6.59
CA SER A 10 3.08 2.79 -7.24
C SER A 10 3.39 2.33 -8.66
N TYR A 11 3.60 1.03 -8.89
CA TYR A 11 3.81 0.46 -10.22
C TYR A 11 2.63 0.72 -11.17
N LEU A 12 1.39 0.45 -10.71
CA LEU A 12 0.19 0.72 -11.50
C LEU A 12 -0.02 2.22 -11.75
N GLN A 13 0.38 3.08 -10.81
CA GLN A 13 0.36 4.54 -10.98
C GLN A 13 1.33 4.99 -12.08
N VAL A 14 2.51 4.38 -12.17
CA VAL A 14 3.46 4.68 -13.27
C VAL A 14 2.87 4.28 -14.62
N LEU A 15 2.29 3.07 -14.72
CA LEU A 15 1.64 2.61 -15.96
C LEU A 15 0.44 3.51 -16.36
N PHE A 16 -0.36 3.92 -15.37
CA PHE A 16 -1.45 4.87 -15.57
C PHE A 16 -0.97 6.20 -16.15
N ASN A 17 0.02 6.83 -15.52
CA ASN A 17 0.57 8.10 -15.97
C ASN A 17 1.25 7.98 -17.34
N MET A 18 1.89 6.85 -17.63
CA MET A 18 2.47 6.56 -18.93
C MET A 18 1.39 6.48 -20.04
N GLU A 19 0.26 5.81 -19.78
CA GLU A 19 -0.84 5.76 -20.77
C GLU A 19 -1.48 7.14 -20.94
N LEU A 20 -1.65 7.91 -19.88
CA LEU A 20 -2.15 9.29 -19.96
C LEU A 20 -1.22 10.20 -20.75
N SER A 21 0.10 10.10 -20.59
CA SER A 21 1.04 10.90 -21.38
C SER A 21 0.97 10.58 -22.88
N LYS A 22 0.75 9.30 -23.24
CA LYS A 22 0.51 8.90 -24.64
C LYS A 22 -0.78 9.50 -25.20
N VAL A 23 -1.85 9.52 -24.41
CA VAL A 23 -3.12 10.18 -24.83
C VAL A 23 -2.90 11.66 -25.04
N ALA A 24 -2.22 12.34 -24.11
CA ALA A 24 -1.93 13.79 -24.22
C ALA A 24 -1.04 14.09 -25.44
N ALA A 25 -0.04 13.26 -25.72
CA ALA A 25 0.80 13.40 -26.91
C ALA A 25 -0.02 13.27 -28.22
N SER A 26 -0.86 12.23 -28.30
CA SER A 26 -1.73 12.04 -29.46
C SER A 26 -2.72 13.21 -29.66
N GLN A 27 -3.28 13.75 -28.56
CA GLN A 27 -4.17 14.91 -28.62
C GLN A 27 -3.46 16.18 -29.07
N THR A 28 -2.22 16.38 -28.61
CA THR A 28 -1.39 17.52 -29.00
C THR A 28 -1.08 17.47 -30.51
N GLU A 29 -0.71 16.29 -31.02
CA GLU A 29 -0.44 16.14 -32.46
C GLU A 29 -1.68 16.40 -33.29
N LEU A 30 -2.83 15.85 -32.88
CA LEU A 30 -4.11 16.11 -33.55
C LEU A 30 -4.47 17.61 -33.59
N SER A 31 -4.21 18.34 -32.48
CA SER A 31 -4.42 19.78 -32.43
C SER A 31 -3.47 20.55 -33.37
N LYS A 32 -2.21 20.12 -33.44
CA LYS A 32 -1.22 20.74 -34.36
C LYS A 32 -1.63 20.53 -35.82
N GLU A 33 -2.06 19.34 -36.19
CA GLU A 33 -2.54 19.06 -37.54
C GLU A 33 -3.77 19.91 -37.89
N GLN A 34 -4.70 19.98 -36.93
CA GLN A 34 -5.91 20.79 -37.11
C GLN A 34 -5.63 22.29 -37.24
N CYS A 35 -4.70 22.80 -36.40
CA CYS A 35 -4.27 24.20 -36.50
C CYS A 35 -3.62 24.52 -37.83
N LYS A 36 -2.75 23.66 -38.36
CA LYS A 36 -2.17 23.79 -39.71
C LYS A 36 -3.25 23.84 -40.79
N ARG A 37 -4.26 23.03 -40.65
CA ARG A 37 -5.39 23.00 -41.57
C ARG A 37 -6.20 24.30 -41.52
N ILE A 38 -6.55 24.81 -40.33
CA ILE A 38 -7.32 26.08 -40.21
C ILE A 38 -6.54 27.24 -40.77
N ILE A 39 -5.21 27.29 -40.56
CA ILE A 39 -4.35 28.32 -41.15
C ILE A 39 -4.44 28.30 -42.66
N ARG A 40 -4.37 27.13 -43.32
CA ARG A 40 -4.51 27.00 -44.78
C ARG A 40 -5.91 27.43 -45.27
N LEU A 41 -6.96 27.14 -44.50
CA LEU A 41 -8.30 27.58 -44.81
C LEU A 41 -8.44 29.10 -44.71
N ALA A 42 -7.77 29.73 -43.76
CA ALA A 42 -7.76 31.18 -43.62
C ALA A 42 -6.98 31.87 -44.76
N GLU A 43 -5.87 31.29 -45.23
CA GLU A 43 -5.10 31.77 -46.38
C GLU A 43 -5.95 31.84 -47.67
N VAL A 44 -6.91 30.92 -47.84
CA VAL A 44 -7.83 30.89 -48.95
C VAL A 44 -9.19 31.54 -48.65
N GLY A 45 -9.28 32.29 -47.53
CA GLY A 45 -10.48 33.06 -47.18
C GLY A 45 -11.66 32.23 -46.65
N LYS A 46 -11.45 30.94 -46.31
CA LYS A 46 -12.49 30.02 -45.84
C LYS A 46 -12.57 29.86 -44.33
N ALA A 47 -11.65 30.45 -43.59
CA ALA A 47 -11.64 30.52 -42.11
C ALA A 47 -11.33 31.94 -41.67
N SER A 48 -11.82 32.31 -40.51
CA SER A 48 -11.59 33.65 -39.92
C SER A 48 -10.27 33.70 -39.13
N SER A 49 -9.74 34.93 -38.94
CA SER A 49 -8.58 35.14 -38.04
C SER A 49 -8.87 34.74 -36.59
N ALA A 50 -10.14 34.82 -36.17
CA ALA A 50 -10.58 34.37 -34.86
C ALA A 50 -10.43 32.85 -34.69
N GLU A 51 -10.83 32.04 -35.69
CA GLU A 51 -10.67 30.58 -35.67
C GLU A 51 -9.19 30.16 -35.70
N VAL A 52 -8.32 30.90 -36.39
CA VAL A 52 -6.87 30.69 -36.34
C VAL A 52 -6.32 30.98 -34.94
N ALA A 53 -6.74 32.06 -34.28
CA ALA A 53 -6.32 32.39 -32.94
C ALA A 53 -6.79 31.32 -31.92
N GLU A 54 -8.03 30.86 -32.04
CA GLU A 54 -8.59 29.80 -31.20
C GLU A 54 -7.85 28.46 -31.39
N ALA A 55 -7.55 28.08 -32.63
CA ALA A 55 -6.79 26.87 -32.93
C ALA A 55 -5.37 26.92 -32.34
N LYS A 56 -4.69 28.06 -32.43
CA LYS A 56 -3.38 28.27 -31.79
C LYS A 56 -3.46 28.19 -30.25
N ALA A 57 -4.48 28.80 -29.64
CA ALA A 57 -4.70 28.72 -28.21
C ALA A 57 -4.94 27.27 -27.76
N ARG A 58 -5.68 26.49 -28.56
CA ARG A 58 -5.91 25.08 -28.28
C ARG A 58 -4.64 24.25 -28.33
N VAL A 59 -3.77 24.46 -29.33
CA VAL A 59 -2.46 23.78 -29.38
C VAL A 59 -1.65 24.09 -28.13
N ALA A 60 -1.55 25.35 -27.71
CA ALA A 60 -0.81 25.74 -26.52
C ALA A 60 -1.37 25.09 -25.24
N GLN A 61 -2.70 24.99 -25.14
CA GLN A 61 -3.35 24.31 -24.01
C GLN A 61 -3.06 22.80 -23.98
N ASP A 62 -3.10 22.14 -25.15
CA ASP A 62 -2.82 20.70 -25.26
C ASP A 62 -1.32 20.42 -25.00
N GLU A 63 -0.42 21.31 -25.46
CA GLU A 63 1.03 21.22 -25.13
C GLU A 63 1.27 21.38 -23.62
N MET A 64 0.59 22.29 -22.95
CA MET A 64 0.68 22.42 -21.49
C MET A 64 0.19 21.13 -20.79
N SER A 65 -0.89 20.54 -21.30
CA SER A 65 -1.42 19.28 -20.75
C SER A 65 -0.46 18.12 -20.97
N LEU A 66 0.24 18.07 -22.10
CA LEU A 66 1.28 17.08 -22.40
C LEU A 66 2.45 17.20 -21.42
N VAL A 67 2.98 18.42 -21.24
CA VAL A 67 4.10 18.67 -20.29
C VAL A 67 3.70 18.24 -18.88
N GLN A 68 2.46 18.53 -18.45
CA GLN A 68 1.98 18.10 -17.15
C GLN A 68 1.87 16.58 -17.04
N ALA A 69 1.38 15.88 -18.08
CA ALA A 69 1.25 14.43 -18.09
C ALA A 69 2.64 13.75 -18.08
N GLU A 70 3.60 14.28 -18.86
CA GLU A 70 4.99 13.79 -18.86
C GLU A 70 5.66 14.00 -17.50
N ASN A 71 5.48 15.16 -16.89
CA ASN A 71 5.99 15.42 -15.55
C ASN A 71 5.40 14.47 -14.50
N ASN A 72 4.08 14.23 -14.55
CA ASN A 72 3.43 13.27 -13.64
C ASN A 72 3.98 11.84 -13.83
N TYR A 73 4.28 11.45 -15.06
CA TYR A 73 4.93 10.16 -15.35
C TYR A 73 6.33 10.08 -14.73
N GLN A 74 7.16 11.12 -14.89
CA GLN A 74 8.50 11.17 -14.33
C GLN A 74 8.47 11.15 -12.79
N LEU A 75 7.56 11.90 -12.17
CA LEU A 75 7.38 11.88 -10.71
C LEU A 75 6.96 10.49 -10.21
N ALA A 76 6.04 9.82 -10.91
CA ALA A 76 5.64 8.47 -10.53
C ALA A 76 6.78 7.45 -10.66
N LEU A 77 7.64 7.58 -11.69
CA LEU A 77 8.86 6.77 -11.81
C LEU A 77 9.83 7.02 -10.64
N LEU A 78 10.00 8.29 -10.26
CA LEU A 78 10.84 8.67 -9.13
C LEU A 78 10.31 8.05 -7.83
N ASP A 79 9.01 8.16 -7.56
CA ASP A 79 8.37 7.59 -6.38
C ASP A 79 8.55 6.06 -6.32
N LEU A 80 8.36 5.38 -7.45
CA LEU A 80 8.57 3.93 -7.53
C LEU A 80 10.05 3.56 -7.32
N SER A 81 10.98 4.30 -7.94
CA SER A 81 12.42 4.04 -7.78
C SER A 81 12.86 4.21 -6.33
N GLN A 82 12.35 5.23 -5.64
CA GLN A 82 12.61 5.44 -4.21
C GLN A 82 12.03 4.31 -3.35
N LEU A 83 10.82 3.85 -3.67
CA LEU A 83 10.18 2.74 -2.95
C LEU A 83 10.93 1.42 -3.12
N LEU A 84 11.63 1.25 -4.26
CA LEU A 84 12.50 0.11 -4.55
C LEU A 84 13.95 0.32 -4.05
N GLU A 85 14.23 1.43 -3.35
CA GLU A 85 15.57 1.80 -2.85
C GLU A 85 16.65 1.83 -3.95
N LEU A 86 16.26 2.21 -5.18
CA LEU A 86 17.21 2.37 -6.27
C LEU A 86 18.03 3.66 -6.09
N PRO A 87 19.34 3.63 -6.35
CA PRO A 87 20.22 4.79 -6.10
C PRO A 87 19.92 5.97 -7.02
N THR A 88 19.43 5.74 -8.24
CA THR A 88 18.99 6.77 -9.18
C THR A 88 17.83 6.24 -10.03
N PRO A 89 16.89 7.11 -10.46
CA PRO A 89 15.86 6.73 -11.44
C PRO A 89 16.39 6.69 -12.88
N GLU A 90 17.63 7.15 -13.12
CA GLU A 90 18.23 7.22 -14.46
C GLU A 90 18.41 5.82 -15.05
N GLY A 91 17.84 5.61 -16.24
CA GLY A 91 17.88 4.31 -16.92
C GLY A 91 16.85 3.29 -16.40
N PHE A 92 16.05 3.65 -15.39
CA PHE A 92 14.97 2.79 -14.92
C PHE A 92 13.80 2.86 -15.89
N THR A 93 13.54 1.76 -16.58
CA THR A 93 12.38 1.61 -17.47
C THR A 93 11.55 0.42 -17.04
N LEU A 94 10.23 0.58 -17.08
CA LEU A 94 9.31 -0.51 -16.78
C LEU A 94 9.06 -1.37 -18.02
N ALA A 95 9.14 -2.68 -17.85
CA ALA A 95 8.54 -3.59 -18.81
C ALA A 95 7.03 -3.31 -18.86
N GLN A 96 6.50 -3.12 -20.07
CA GLN A 96 5.06 -3.00 -20.25
C GLN A 96 4.49 -4.43 -20.30
N PRO A 97 3.79 -4.88 -19.25
CA PRO A 97 3.09 -6.14 -19.37
C PRO A 97 1.98 -5.97 -20.39
N ASP A 98 1.71 -7.01 -21.17
CA ASP A 98 0.47 -7.10 -21.94
C ASP A 98 -0.71 -7.12 -20.96
N THR A 99 -1.15 -5.93 -20.53
CA THR A 99 -2.28 -5.77 -19.63
C THR A 99 -3.59 -6.00 -20.37
N VAL A 100 -3.77 -7.21 -20.88
CA VAL A 100 -5.10 -7.68 -21.29
C VAL A 100 -5.90 -7.89 -20.01
N VAL A 101 -6.90 -7.05 -19.80
CA VAL A 101 -7.81 -7.19 -18.67
C VAL A 101 -8.68 -8.41 -18.94
N ASN A 102 -8.35 -9.54 -18.28
CA ASN A 102 -9.20 -10.71 -18.29
C ASN A 102 -10.22 -10.60 -17.14
N PHE A 103 -11.49 -10.51 -17.48
CA PHE A 103 -12.60 -10.56 -16.52
C PHE A 103 -12.79 -12.00 -16.04
N ALA A 104 -12.00 -12.42 -15.03
CA ALA A 104 -12.29 -13.67 -14.32
C ALA A 104 -13.37 -13.39 -13.26
N PRO A 105 -14.30 -14.33 -13.03
CA PRO A 105 -15.30 -14.21 -11.97
C PRO A 105 -14.61 -13.95 -10.63
N LEU A 106 -15.06 -12.89 -9.94
CA LEU A 106 -14.53 -12.57 -8.61
C LEU A 106 -14.92 -13.67 -7.62
N THR A 107 -13.95 -14.21 -6.88
CA THR A 107 -14.20 -15.18 -5.81
C THR A 107 -15.07 -14.56 -4.73
N ALA A 108 -15.99 -15.32 -4.17
CA ALA A 108 -16.86 -14.83 -3.10
C ALA A 108 -16.05 -14.39 -1.84
N PRO A 109 -16.49 -13.34 -1.13
CA PRO A 109 -15.76 -12.84 0.03
C PRO A 109 -15.59 -13.87 1.16
N ASP A 110 -16.54 -14.80 1.33
CA ASP A 110 -16.47 -15.85 2.33
C ASP A 110 -15.33 -16.87 2.05
N ASP A 111 -15.12 -17.21 0.79
CA ASP A 111 -14.02 -18.09 0.37
C ASP A 111 -12.68 -17.40 0.61
N ILE A 112 -12.57 -16.13 0.20
CA ILE A 112 -11.35 -15.32 0.44
C ILE A 112 -11.06 -15.22 1.93
N TYR A 113 -12.08 -15.01 2.77
CA TYR A 113 -11.91 -14.93 4.22
C TYR A 113 -11.41 -16.24 4.81
N THR A 114 -11.93 -17.37 4.34
CA THR A 114 -11.51 -18.69 4.82
C THR A 114 -10.03 -18.94 4.52
N GLU A 115 -9.56 -18.59 3.32
CA GLU A 115 -8.15 -18.68 2.95
C GLU A 115 -7.30 -17.68 3.78
N ALA A 116 -7.77 -16.44 3.95
CA ALA A 116 -7.08 -15.40 4.70
C ALA A 116 -6.88 -15.75 6.18
N LEU A 117 -7.83 -16.43 6.82
CA LEU A 117 -7.71 -16.87 8.20
C LEU A 117 -6.48 -17.77 8.45
N SER A 118 -6.09 -18.58 7.47
CA SER A 118 -4.94 -19.46 7.56
C SER A 118 -3.62 -18.78 7.21
N ASN A 119 -3.65 -17.81 6.29
CA ASN A 119 -2.47 -17.23 5.67
C ASN A 119 -2.03 -15.90 6.30
N LYS A 120 -2.98 -15.12 6.88
CA LYS A 120 -2.68 -13.78 7.37
C LYS A 120 -1.82 -13.79 8.64
N PRO A 121 -0.59 -13.20 8.60
CA PRO A 121 0.30 -13.14 9.75
C PRO A 121 -0.31 -12.44 10.97
N GLY A 122 -1.16 -11.42 10.75
CA GLY A 122 -1.85 -10.70 11.82
C GLY A 122 -2.78 -11.60 12.65
N ILE A 123 -3.49 -12.54 12.02
CA ILE A 123 -4.34 -13.53 12.70
C ILE A 123 -3.47 -14.52 13.47
N ARG A 124 -2.41 -15.06 12.85
CA ARG A 124 -1.47 -15.97 13.51
C ARG A 124 -0.80 -15.32 14.72
N ALA A 125 -0.38 -14.07 14.59
CA ALA A 125 0.20 -13.30 15.71
C ALA A 125 -0.80 -13.14 16.86
N ALA A 126 -2.07 -12.86 16.59
CA ALA A 126 -3.12 -12.77 17.61
C ALA A 126 -3.39 -14.13 18.29
N GLN A 127 -3.35 -15.23 17.52
CA GLN A 127 -3.47 -16.60 18.05
C GLN A 127 -2.30 -16.94 18.99
N PHE A 128 -1.06 -16.67 18.58
CA PHE A 128 0.11 -16.92 19.44
C PHE A 128 0.12 -16.06 20.71
N ARG A 129 -0.37 -14.81 20.64
CA ARG A 129 -0.56 -13.99 21.84
C ARG A 129 -1.56 -14.61 22.81
N LEU A 130 -2.66 -15.17 22.29
CA LEU A 130 -3.65 -15.87 23.11
C LEU A 130 -3.04 -17.12 23.75
N GLU A 131 -2.33 -17.96 22.99
CA GLU A 131 -1.63 -19.14 23.49
C GLU A 131 -0.57 -18.76 24.54
N GLY A 132 0.19 -17.67 24.31
CA GLY A 132 1.15 -17.14 25.27
C GLY A 132 0.51 -16.71 26.58
N SER A 133 -0.73 -16.19 26.53
CA SER A 133 -1.48 -15.82 27.73
C SER A 133 -1.85 -17.04 28.60
N GLU A 134 -2.10 -18.19 27.98
CA GLU A 134 -2.31 -19.45 28.73
C GLU A 134 -1.07 -19.86 29.50
N LYS A 135 0.12 -19.68 28.93
CA LYS A 135 1.38 -19.91 29.63
C LYS A 135 1.58 -18.89 30.77
N SER A 136 1.17 -17.65 30.54
CA SER A 136 1.20 -16.61 31.57
C SER A 136 0.34 -16.95 32.81
N ILE A 137 -0.81 -17.60 32.59
CA ILE A 137 -1.63 -18.11 33.72
C ILE A 137 -0.83 -19.17 34.50
N ARG A 138 -0.17 -20.12 33.81
CA ARG A 138 0.67 -21.14 34.47
C ARG A 138 1.82 -20.51 35.23
N ILE A 139 2.47 -19.48 34.67
CA ILE A 139 3.52 -18.70 35.36
C ILE A 139 2.95 -18.02 36.61
N ALA A 140 1.75 -17.43 36.53
CA ALA A 140 1.14 -16.85 37.74
C ALA A 140 0.79 -17.91 38.78
N GLN A 141 0.40 -19.12 38.37
CA GLN A 141 0.11 -20.26 39.24
C GLN A 141 1.39 -20.82 39.91
N SER A 142 2.54 -20.74 39.22
CA SER A 142 3.84 -21.23 39.81
C SER A 142 4.21 -20.58 41.14
N ASN A 143 3.70 -19.35 41.38
CA ASN A 143 3.89 -18.68 42.66
C ASN A 143 3.15 -19.32 43.88
N TYR A 144 2.35 -20.37 43.65
CA TYR A 144 1.81 -21.22 44.71
C TYR A 144 2.81 -22.30 45.20
N TYR A 145 3.84 -22.61 44.38
CA TYR A 145 4.80 -23.66 44.65
C TYR A 145 6.06 -23.13 45.29
N PRO A 146 6.79 -23.99 46.03
CA PRO A 146 8.10 -23.64 46.56
C PRO A 146 9.07 -23.24 45.45
N GLN A 147 9.91 -22.25 45.72
CA GLN A 147 10.96 -21.79 44.82
C GLN A 147 12.33 -22.18 45.42
N LEU A 148 13.10 -22.94 44.67
CA LEU A 148 14.47 -23.28 44.97
C LEU A 148 15.40 -22.43 44.11
N SER A 149 16.26 -21.63 44.72
CA SER A 149 17.29 -20.89 44.03
C SER A 149 18.69 -21.37 44.42
N PHE A 150 19.56 -21.42 43.43
CA PHE A 150 20.98 -21.71 43.60
C PHE A 150 21.77 -20.42 43.31
N GLY A 151 22.70 -20.09 44.22
CA GLY A 151 23.60 -18.97 44.05
C GLY A 151 25.05 -19.40 44.25
N ALA A 152 25.92 -18.97 43.36
CA ALA A 152 27.36 -19.07 43.55
C ALA A 152 27.93 -17.67 43.50
N SER A 153 28.82 -17.37 44.46
CA SER A 153 29.45 -16.05 44.55
C SER A 153 30.96 -16.20 44.75
N ILE A 154 31.69 -15.30 44.12
CA ILE A 154 33.10 -15.09 44.39
C ILE A 154 33.27 -13.59 44.59
N GLY A 155 33.91 -13.22 45.66
CA GLY A 155 34.12 -11.80 46.03
C GLY A 155 35.38 -11.63 46.81
N THR A 156 35.93 -10.43 46.75
CA THR A 156 37.02 -9.98 47.61
C THR A 156 36.76 -8.53 47.98
N ASN A 157 37.34 -8.07 49.08
CA ASN A 157 37.20 -6.68 49.49
C ASN A 157 38.58 -6.12 49.91
N PHE A 158 38.72 -4.82 49.68
CA PHE A 158 39.86 -4.04 50.13
C PHE A 158 39.37 -2.95 51.07
N TYR A 159 40.08 -2.76 52.18
CA TYR A 159 39.81 -1.68 53.14
C TYR A 159 41.09 -1.18 53.78
N THR A 160 41.11 0.09 54.16
CA THR A 160 42.18 0.71 54.97
C THR A 160 41.59 1.17 56.26
N LEU A 161 42.32 0.91 57.38
CA LEU A 161 41.97 1.38 58.70
C LEU A 161 43.06 2.33 59.21
N ASN A 162 42.68 3.54 59.64
CA ASN A 162 43.61 4.50 60.22
C ASN A 162 44.27 3.89 61.51
N GLY A 163 45.60 3.85 61.51
CA GLY A 163 46.37 3.35 62.62
C GLY A 163 46.73 1.85 62.61
N SER A 164 46.35 1.10 61.57
CA SER A 164 46.78 -0.29 61.40
C SER A 164 47.92 -0.40 60.38
N ALA A 165 48.78 -1.43 60.55
CA ALA A 165 49.83 -1.76 59.59
C ALA A 165 49.16 -1.99 58.18
N GLU A 166 49.58 -1.23 57.21
CA GLU A 166 49.06 -1.31 55.88
C GLU A 166 49.36 -2.67 55.21
N HIS A 167 48.32 -3.47 54.95
CA HIS A 167 48.46 -4.62 54.08
C HIS A 167 48.30 -4.14 52.62
N SER A 168 49.24 -4.53 51.78
CA SER A 168 49.19 -4.13 50.35
C SER A 168 47.89 -4.56 49.72
N PHE A 169 47.41 -3.82 48.73
CA PHE A 169 46.21 -4.12 47.98
C PHE A 169 46.16 -5.57 47.45
N GLY A 170 47.25 -6.05 46.84
CA GLY A 170 47.35 -7.42 46.34
C GLY A 170 47.23 -8.49 47.41
N SER A 171 47.79 -8.21 48.63
CA SER A 171 47.69 -9.11 49.75
C SER A 171 46.27 -9.20 50.29
N GLN A 172 45.56 -8.08 50.39
CA GLN A 172 44.17 -8.05 50.82
C GLN A 172 43.24 -8.72 49.82
N LEU A 173 43.42 -8.49 48.50
CA LEU A 173 42.62 -9.15 47.47
C LEU A 173 42.74 -10.69 47.55
N LYS A 174 43.92 -11.20 47.80
CA LYS A 174 44.13 -12.64 47.90
C LYS A 174 43.63 -13.21 49.25
N ASN A 175 43.86 -12.53 50.33
CA ASN A 175 43.50 -13.02 51.65
C ASN A 175 42.01 -12.87 51.99
N ASN A 176 41.36 -11.88 51.39
CA ASN A 176 39.92 -11.63 51.57
C ASN A 176 39.04 -12.32 50.50
N LEU A 177 39.63 -13.23 49.69
CA LEU A 177 38.88 -13.96 48.67
C LEU A 177 37.88 -14.91 49.33
N ASN A 178 36.60 -14.60 49.13
CA ASN A 178 35.46 -15.40 49.57
C ASN A 178 34.82 -16.14 48.39
N LYS A 179 34.57 -17.41 48.61
CA LYS A 179 33.81 -18.25 47.67
C LYS A 179 32.60 -18.79 48.42
N GLY A 180 31.42 -18.54 47.86
CA GLY A 180 30.18 -18.99 48.48
C GLY A 180 29.33 -19.79 47.51
N ILE A 181 28.73 -20.85 47.98
CA ILE A 181 27.69 -21.60 47.30
C ILE A 181 26.51 -21.69 48.26
N GLY A 182 25.36 -21.38 47.80
CA GLY A 182 24.15 -21.39 48.60
C GLY A 182 22.93 -21.92 47.84
N PHE A 183 22.08 -22.62 48.55
CA PHE A 183 20.74 -22.98 48.11
C PHE A 183 19.73 -22.26 49.02
N ASN A 184 18.75 -21.61 48.39
CA ASN A 184 17.67 -20.96 49.13
C ASN A 184 16.33 -21.57 48.69
N LEU A 185 15.60 -22.15 49.62
CA LEU A 185 14.25 -22.67 49.44
C LEU A 185 13.25 -21.72 50.09
N SER A 186 12.40 -21.09 49.23
CA SER A 186 11.33 -20.20 49.68
C SER A 186 9.98 -20.87 49.49
N VAL A 187 9.24 -21.05 50.57
CA VAL A 187 7.90 -21.68 50.58
C VAL A 187 6.87 -20.61 50.93
N PRO A 188 6.01 -20.16 50.01
CA PRO A 188 5.00 -19.15 50.29
C PRO A 188 3.82 -19.77 51.05
N LEU A 189 3.72 -19.50 52.38
CA LEU A 189 2.59 -19.97 53.19
C LEU A 189 1.40 -19.02 53.10
N PHE A 190 1.65 -17.73 53.20
CA PHE A 190 0.64 -16.68 53.13
C PHE A 190 1.19 -15.40 52.51
N ASN A 191 0.58 -14.94 51.41
CA ASN A 191 1.01 -13.76 50.67
C ASN A 191 -0.10 -12.72 50.47
N ARG A 192 -1.02 -12.60 51.41
CA ARG A 192 -2.16 -11.65 51.38
C ARG A 192 -3.00 -11.80 50.11
N LEU A 193 -3.21 -13.01 49.62
CA LEU A 193 -3.94 -13.35 48.37
C LEU A 193 -3.28 -12.79 47.10
N ALA A 194 -2.05 -12.32 47.13
CA ALA A 194 -1.38 -11.71 45.98
C ALA A 194 -1.30 -12.68 44.79
N THR A 195 -0.93 -13.95 45.02
CA THR A 195 -0.89 -14.98 43.95
C THR A 195 -2.25 -15.24 43.39
N ARG A 196 -3.30 -15.35 44.22
CA ARG A 196 -4.69 -15.51 43.73
C ARG A 196 -5.10 -14.36 42.83
N ASN A 197 -4.79 -13.12 43.22
CA ASN A 197 -5.12 -11.93 42.42
C ASN A 197 -4.34 -11.89 41.12
N ARG A 198 -3.04 -12.28 41.11
CA ARG A 198 -2.23 -12.41 39.87
C ARG A 198 -2.84 -13.42 38.91
N VAL A 199 -3.23 -14.61 39.39
CA VAL A 199 -3.88 -15.63 38.56
C VAL A 199 -5.20 -15.12 37.99
N ARG A 200 -6.01 -14.42 38.81
CA ARG A 200 -7.27 -13.81 38.35
C ARG A 200 -7.04 -12.74 37.27
N SER A 201 -6.07 -11.89 37.48
CA SER A 201 -5.66 -10.87 36.50
C SER A 201 -5.16 -11.51 35.19
N ALA A 202 -4.33 -12.57 35.25
CA ALA A 202 -3.87 -13.30 34.09
C ALA A 202 -5.03 -13.94 33.29
N ARG A 203 -6.06 -14.48 33.97
CA ARG A 203 -7.26 -15.00 33.32
C ARG A 203 -8.08 -13.92 32.63
N LEU A 204 -8.23 -12.75 33.26
CA LEU A 204 -8.92 -11.60 32.63
C LEU A 204 -8.15 -11.13 31.41
N GLN A 205 -6.81 -11.12 31.46
CA GLN A 205 -5.98 -10.79 30.31
C GLN A 205 -6.14 -11.79 29.15
N GLN A 206 -6.24 -13.10 29.46
CA GLN A 206 -6.54 -14.13 28.45
C GLN A 206 -7.90 -13.87 27.79
N THR A 207 -8.94 -13.58 28.58
CA THR A 207 -10.27 -13.24 28.03
C THR A 207 -10.19 -12.01 27.13
N ASN A 208 -9.46 -10.97 27.52
CA ASN A 208 -9.26 -9.79 26.70
C ASN A 208 -8.57 -10.12 25.37
N LEU A 209 -7.52 -10.95 25.38
CA LEU A 209 -6.83 -11.38 24.16
C LEU A 209 -7.73 -12.25 23.27
N ALA A 210 -8.59 -13.08 23.82
CA ALA A 210 -9.57 -13.84 23.06
C ALA A 210 -10.59 -12.93 22.36
N LEU A 211 -11.06 -11.89 23.05
CA LEU A 211 -11.93 -10.86 22.45
C LEU A 211 -11.21 -10.05 21.36
N GLN A 212 -9.94 -9.72 21.58
CA GLN A 212 -9.11 -9.04 20.58
C GLN A 212 -8.91 -9.89 19.33
N LEU A 213 -8.64 -11.21 19.47
CA LEU A 213 -8.57 -12.13 18.34
C LEU A 213 -9.88 -12.16 17.55
N ASN A 214 -11.00 -12.25 18.24
CA ASN A 214 -12.33 -12.21 17.61
C ASN A 214 -12.55 -10.88 16.85
N ASN A 215 -12.16 -9.76 17.46
CA ASN A 215 -12.26 -8.45 16.80
C ASN A 215 -11.37 -8.37 15.56
N THR A 216 -10.12 -8.87 15.65
CA THR A 216 -9.21 -8.90 14.50
C THR A 216 -9.79 -9.72 13.33
N LYS A 217 -10.45 -10.86 13.62
CA LYS A 217 -11.15 -11.66 12.62
C LYS A 217 -12.31 -10.90 11.96
N LYS A 218 -13.11 -10.17 12.76
CA LYS A 218 -14.24 -9.36 12.24
C LYS A 218 -13.75 -8.19 11.39
N VAL A 219 -12.66 -7.53 11.78
CA VAL A 219 -12.05 -6.45 11.01
C VAL A 219 -11.56 -6.98 9.66
N LEU A 220 -10.82 -8.10 9.66
CA LEU A 220 -10.36 -8.75 8.43
C LEU A 220 -11.53 -9.10 7.49
N TYR A 221 -12.63 -9.66 8.03
CA TYR A 221 -13.79 -9.97 7.22
C TYR A 221 -14.42 -8.73 6.58
N LYS A 222 -14.54 -7.65 7.36
CA LYS A 222 -15.02 -6.35 6.86
C LYS A 222 -14.12 -5.80 5.76
N GLU A 223 -12.80 -5.86 5.93
CA GLU A 223 -11.83 -5.38 4.94
C GLU A 223 -11.94 -6.16 3.63
N ILE A 224 -12.09 -7.48 3.70
CA ILE A 224 -12.28 -8.35 2.52
C ILE A 224 -13.60 -8.01 1.82
N GLN A 225 -14.71 -7.84 2.56
CA GLN A 225 -15.97 -7.42 1.97
C GLN A 225 -15.86 -6.07 1.28
N GLN A 226 -15.23 -5.08 1.91
CA GLN A 226 -15.00 -3.77 1.31
C GLN A 226 -14.15 -3.86 0.04
N ALA A 227 -13.07 -4.65 0.06
CA ALA A 227 -12.23 -4.88 -1.11
C ALA A 227 -13.02 -5.53 -2.25
N TRP A 228 -13.89 -6.49 -1.93
CA TRP A 228 -14.73 -7.17 -2.91
C TRP A 228 -15.75 -6.22 -3.55
N TYR A 229 -16.50 -5.44 -2.75
CA TYR A 229 -17.43 -4.44 -3.28
C TYR A 229 -16.72 -3.39 -4.13
N ASN A 230 -15.54 -2.97 -3.72
CA ASN A 230 -14.73 -2.03 -4.51
C ASN A 230 -14.29 -2.63 -5.85
N ALA A 231 -13.95 -3.94 -5.89
CA ALA A 231 -13.58 -4.62 -7.12
C ALA A 231 -14.78 -4.76 -8.07
N VAL A 232 -15.97 -5.12 -7.57
CA VAL A 232 -17.22 -5.18 -8.37
C VAL A 232 -17.58 -3.80 -8.94
N ALA A 233 -17.45 -2.75 -8.13
CA ALA A 233 -17.72 -1.39 -8.58
C ALA A 233 -16.70 -0.93 -9.64
N ALA A 234 -15.40 -1.27 -9.48
CA ALA A 234 -14.36 -0.95 -10.45
C ALA A 234 -14.55 -1.69 -11.78
N GLU A 235 -14.99 -2.96 -11.73
CA GLU A 235 -15.35 -3.73 -12.93
C GLU A 235 -16.49 -3.07 -13.70
N SER A 236 -17.57 -2.72 -13.01
CA SER A 236 -18.72 -2.04 -13.63
C SER A 236 -18.34 -0.69 -14.20
N LYS A 237 -17.49 0.08 -13.51
CA LYS A 237 -16.97 1.37 -13.97
C LYS A 237 -16.12 1.21 -15.23
N PHE A 238 -15.24 0.20 -15.26
CA PHE A 238 -14.40 -0.07 -16.43
C PHE A 238 -15.25 -0.47 -17.65
N ASN A 239 -16.22 -1.36 -17.47
CA ASN A 239 -17.15 -1.75 -18.56
C ASN A 239 -17.94 -0.55 -19.11
N SER A 240 -18.45 0.31 -18.21
CA SER A 240 -19.16 1.53 -18.63
C SER A 240 -18.23 2.51 -19.34
N SER A 241 -16.97 2.63 -18.91
CA SER A 241 -15.99 3.52 -19.54
C SER A 241 -15.59 3.03 -20.94
N MET A 242 -15.51 1.71 -21.15
CA MET A 242 -15.29 1.15 -22.51
C MET A 242 -16.43 1.50 -23.47
N ALA A 243 -17.68 1.34 -23.01
CA ALA A 243 -18.84 1.71 -23.81
C ALA A 243 -18.86 3.22 -24.12
N ALA A 244 -18.50 4.06 -23.16
CA ALA A 244 -18.40 5.51 -23.35
C ALA A 244 -17.31 5.88 -24.37
N VAL A 245 -16.15 5.22 -24.34
CA VAL A 245 -15.09 5.45 -25.33
C VAL A 245 -15.60 5.08 -26.73
N THR A 246 -16.18 3.89 -26.91
CA THR A 246 -16.70 3.47 -28.22
C THR A 246 -17.74 4.47 -28.79
N ALA A 247 -18.64 4.97 -27.93
CA ALA A 247 -19.63 5.95 -28.35
C ALA A 247 -19.00 7.31 -28.70
N ASN A 248 -18.03 7.78 -27.92
CA ASN A 248 -17.34 9.05 -28.16
C ASN A 248 -16.37 8.97 -29.37
N GLU A 249 -15.76 7.83 -29.63
CA GLU A 249 -14.96 7.60 -30.86
C GLU A 249 -15.81 7.76 -32.09
N GLU A 250 -16.98 7.12 -32.15
CA GLU A 250 -17.90 7.24 -33.28
C GLU A 250 -18.47 8.66 -33.38
N SER A 251 -18.83 9.29 -32.27
CA SER A 251 -19.28 10.70 -32.25
C SER A 251 -18.22 11.65 -32.81
N PHE A 252 -16.96 11.49 -32.38
CA PHE A 252 -15.85 12.30 -32.85
C PHE A 252 -15.57 12.04 -34.35
N ARG A 253 -15.62 10.79 -34.79
CA ARG A 253 -15.45 10.43 -36.20
C ARG A 253 -16.48 11.14 -37.08
N LEU A 254 -17.77 11.05 -36.72
CA LEU A 254 -18.86 11.70 -37.43
C LEU A 254 -18.76 13.24 -37.41
N MET A 255 -18.35 13.80 -36.26
CA MET A 255 -18.16 15.24 -36.10
C MET A 255 -16.97 15.75 -36.94
N SER A 256 -15.88 14.99 -36.99
CA SER A 256 -14.73 15.28 -37.84
C SER A 256 -15.14 15.29 -39.34
N GLU A 257 -15.90 14.30 -39.79
CA GLU A 257 -16.41 14.27 -41.18
C GLU A 257 -17.33 15.47 -41.49
N LYS A 258 -18.20 15.86 -40.54
CA LYS A 258 -19.05 17.04 -40.72
C LYS A 258 -18.20 18.33 -40.79
N PHE A 259 -17.23 18.45 -39.93
CA PHE A 259 -16.34 19.60 -39.93
C PHE A 259 -15.52 19.68 -41.24
N ASP A 260 -15.02 18.55 -41.72
CA ASP A 260 -14.27 18.45 -42.97
C ASP A 260 -15.09 18.87 -44.18
N ASN A 261 -16.40 18.63 -44.15
CA ASN A 261 -17.36 19.03 -45.17
C ASN A 261 -17.97 20.44 -44.95
N GLY A 262 -17.48 21.21 -43.98
CA GLY A 262 -17.97 22.54 -43.64
C GLY A 262 -19.39 22.56 -43.05
N LYS A 263 -19.86 21.43 -42.50
CA LYS A 263 -21.21 21.27 -41.93
C LYS A 263 -21.21 21.29 -40.38
N ALA A 264 -20.08 21.49 -39.77
CA ALA A 264 -19.93 21.69 -38.33
C ALA A 264 -18.95 22.84 -38.05
N THR A 265 -19.10 23.47 -36.92
CA THR A 265 -18.23 24.53 -36.46
C THR A 265 -16.96 23.97 -35.79
N PHE A 266 -15.92 24.77 -35.67
CA PHE A 266 -14.69 24.42 -34.93
C PHE A 266 -14.99 24.15 -33.48
N VAL A 267 -15.95 24.85 -32.86
CA VAL A 267 -16.39 24.64 -31.49
C VAL A 267 -16.98 23.24 -31.29
N GLU A 268 -17.92 22.82 -32.16
CA GLU A 268 -18.53 21.49 -32.09
C GLU A 268 -17.49 20.36 -32.27
N TYR A 269 -16.55 20.55 -33.20
CA TYR A 269 -15.42 19.63 -33.40
C TYR A 269 -14.57 19.51 -32.09
N ASN A 270 -14.20 20.63 -31.49
CA ASN A 270 -13.42 20.65 -30.28
C ASN A 270 -14.15 20.01 -29.07
N GLU A 271 -15.47 20.23 -28.98
CA GLU A 271 -16.30 19.60 -27.95
C GLU A 271 -16.29 18.08 -28.07
N ALA A 272 -16.50 17.55 -29.26
CA ALA A 272 -16.46 16.12 -29.54
C ALA A 272 -15.06 15.54 -29.24
N LYS A 273 -13.99 16.26 -29.62
CA LYS A 273 -12.60 15.90 -29.29
C LYS A 273 -12.37 15.84 -27.80
N GLN A 274 -12.85 16.83 -27.04
CA GLN A 274 -12.69 16.87 -25.56
C GLN A 274 -13.44 15.72 -24.88
N ASN A 275 -14.66 15.41 -25.35
CA ASN A 275 -15.45 14.30 -24.84
C ASN A 275 -14.76 12.96 -25.07
N LEU A 276 -14.14 12.76 -26.24
CA LEU A 276 -13.33 11.58 -26.51
C LEU A 276 -12.09 11.51 -25.60
N THR A 277 -11.34 12.61 -25.49
CA THR A 277 -10.14 12.68 -24.64
C THR A 277 -10.47 12.35 -23.20
N LYS A 278 -11.58 12.91 -22.68
CA LYS A 278 -12.05 12.65 -21.31
C LYS A 278 -12.42 11.18 -21.13
N SER A 279 -13.19 10.59 -22.07
CA SER A 279 -13.61 9.19 -21.98
C SER A 279 -12.41 8.22 -22.06
N LEU A 280 -11.38 8.54 -22.86
CA LEU A 280 -10.13 7.78 -22.91
C LEU A 280 -9.39 7.84 -21.56
N SER A 281 -9.29 9.02 -20.96
CA SER A 281 -8.67 9.20 -19.63
C SER A 281 -9.44 8.44 -18.54
N ASP A 282 -10.78 8.55 -18.56
CA ASP A 282 -11.66 7.85 -17.62
C ASP A 282 -11.54 6.31 -17.77
N LYS A 283 -11.41 5.80 -18.99
CA LYS A 283 -11.17 4.36 -19.28
C LYS A 283 -9.82 3.90 -18.72
N ILE A 284 -8.76 4.67 -18.95
CA ILE A 284 -7.42 4.36 -18.43
C ILE A 284 -7.46 4.30 -16.90
N GLN A 285 -8.07 5.31 -16.27
CA GLN A 285 -8.21 5.34 -14.81
C GLN A 285 -9.01 4.13 -14.28
N ALA A 286 -10.14 3.81 -14.92
CA ALA A 286 -10.97 2.69 -14.51
C ALA A 286 -10.26 1.34 -14.72
N LYS A 287 -9.44 1.19 -15.77
CA LYS A 287 -8.61 0.01 -16.04
C LYS A 287 -7.64 -0.24 -14.90
N TYR A 288 -6.85 0.76 -14.51
CA TYR A 288 -5.84 0.60 -13.48
C TYR A 288 -6.44 0.49 -12.07
N ASP A 289 -7.57 1.15 -11.79
CA ASP A 289 -8.32 0.95 -10.55
C ASP A 289 -8.84 -0.50 -10.45
N TYR A 290 -9.43 -1.05 -11.52
CA TYR A 290 -9.87 -2.45 -11.55
C TYR A 290 -8.71 -3.43 -11.33
N LEU A 291 -7.59 -3.25 -12.03
CA LEU A 291 -6.39 -4.08 -11.87
C LEU A 291 -5.87 -4.04 -10.43
N PHE A 292 -5.82 -2.86 -9.83
CA PHE A 292 -5.40 -2.72 -8.44
C PHE A 292 -6.34 -3.44 -7.47
N ARG A 293 -7.67 -3.28 -7.63
CA ARG A 293 -8.65 -3.92 -6.75
C ARG A 293 -8.63 -5.44 -6.85
N THR A 294 -8.43 -5.98 -8.04
CA THR A 294 -8.31 -7.44 -8.22
C THR A 294 -7.01 -7.98 -7.59
N LYS A 295 -5.90 -7.26 -7.72
CA LYS A 295 -4.63 -7.63 -7.06
C LYS A 295 -4.74 -7.59 -5.53
N ILE A 296 -5.49 -6.64 -4.96
CA ILE A 296 -5.79 -6.62 -3.52
C ILE A 296 -6.55 -7.89 -3.08
N LEU A 297 -7.54 -8.34 -3.86
CA LEU A 297 -8.26 -9.58 -3.54
C LEU A 297 -7.35 -10.81 -3.60
N ASP A 298 -6.47 -10.89 -4.60
CA ASP A 298 -5.48 -11.97 -4.69
C ASP A 298 -4.50 -11.97 -3.52
N PHE A 299 -4.12 -10.77 -3.06
CA PHE A 299 -3.29 -10.61 -1.85
C PHE A 299 -3.99 -11.13 -0.58
N TYR A 300 -5.31 -10.90 -0.44
CA TYR A 300 -6.07 -11.49 0.69
C TYR A 300 -6.14 -13.01 0.62
N LYS A 301 -6.12 -13.62 -0.58
CA LYS A 301 -5.99 -15.08 -0.77
C LYS A 301 -4.61 -15.63 -0.44
N GLY A 302 -3.63 -14.77 -0.21
CA GLY A 302 -2.23 -15.17 0.02
C GLY A 302 -1.47 -15.51 -1.24
N LYS A 303 -1.98 -15.15 -2.42
CA LYS A 303 -1.23 -15.24 -3.68
C LYS A 303 -0.15 -14.16 -3.71
N ALA A 304 1.03 -14.51 -4.25
CA ALA A 304 2.03 -13.50 -4.56
C ALA A 304 1.45 -12.51 -5.59
N ILE A 305 1.74 -11.23 -5.41
CA ILE A 305 1.40 -10.21 -6.40
C ILE A 305 2.50 -10.27 -7.46
N GLU A 306 2.20 -10.91 -8.58
CA GLU A 306 3.03 -10.95 -9.77
C GLU A 306 2.65 -9.85 -10.76
#